data_70e72f2d825879654ca5f51b32d63554
#
_entry.id   70e72f2d825879654ca5f51b32d63554
#
_cell.length_a   1.000
_cell.length_b   1.000
_cell.length_c   1.000
_cell.angle_alpha   90.00
_cell.angle_beta   90.00
_cell.angle_gamma   90.00
#
_symmetry.space_group_name_H-M   'P 1'
#
loop_
_entity.id
_entity.type
_entity.pdbx_description
1 polymer ?
#
loop_
_entity_poly.entity_id
_entity_poly.type
_entity_poly.pdbx_seq_one_letter_code
_entity_poly.pdbx_strand_id
1 'polypeptide(L)' 'MKNFKHRNHIFPVILQKEKNGYIVTNPAFEGCYSQGDTAEEALANIKEATELCLEEATASRKKTFVGNISLHLINA' A
#
# COMPACT_ATOMS: atom_id res chain seq x y z
N MET A 1 11.48 22.11 1.53
CA MET A 1 11.11 21.76 1.36
C MET A 1 11.25 21.08 0.63
N LYS A 2 11.11 20.63 0.54
CA LYS A 2 11.12 20.00 -0.09
C LYS A 2 10.41 19.76 -0.83
N ASN A 3 10.28 19.65 -1.41
CA ASN A 3 9.60 19.45 -2.07
C ASN A 3 9.60 18.42 -2.81
N PHE A 4 9.13 17.90 -2.90
CA PHE A 4 9.15 16.93 -3.47
C PHE A 4 8.44 16.85 -4.43
N LYS A 5 8.58 16.61 -5.13
CA LYS A 5 8.08 16.52 -6.06
C LYS A 5 7.44 15.42 -6.15
N HIS A 6 6.59 15.14 -6.50
CA HIS A 6 5.98 14.12 -6.58
C HIS A 6 6.25 13.41 -7.55
N ARG A 7 6.43 12.48 -7.67
CA ARG A 7 6.67 11.79 -8.58
C ARG A 7 5.58 11.00 -8.89
N ASN A 8 4.50 10.77 -8.76
CA ASN A 8 3.39 10.01 -9.28
C ASN A 8 3.79 8.61 -9.61
N HIS A 9 4.36 7.94 -8.70
CA HIS A 9 4.65 6.54 -8.90
C HIS A 9 3.36 5.74 -8.73
N ILE A 10 3.20 4.69 -9.50
CA ILE A 10 2.05 3.84 -9.40
C ILE A 10 2.49 2.50 -8.85
N PHE A 11 1.89 2.09 -7.76
CA PHE A 11 2.25 0.85 -7.10
C PHE A 11 1.07 -0.10 -7.05
N PRO A 12 1.29 -1.38 -7.32
CA PRO A 12 0.23 -2.34 -7.11
C PRO A 12 0.20 -2.66 -5.62
N VAL A 13 -0.98 -2.67 -5.04
CA VAL A 13 -1.13 -3.01 -3.65
C VAL A 13 -2.13 -4.15 -3.55
N ILE A 14 -2.00 -4.94 -2.51
CA ILE A 14 -2.82 -6.11 -2.30
C ILE A 14 -3.82 -5.80 -1.20
N LEU A 15 -5.08 -5.88 -1.54
CA LEU A 15 -6.15 -5.61 -0.59
C LEU A 15 -6.77 -6.91 -0.16
N GLN A 16 -6.83 -7.12 1.14
CA GLN A 16 -7.34 -8.35 1.68
C GLN A 16 -8.51 -8.04 2.60
N LYS A 17 -9.64 -8.66 2.35
CA LYS A 17 -10.80 -8.44 3.18
C LYS A 17 -10.72 -9.31 4.42
N GLU A 18 -10.93 -8.70 5.56
CA GLU A 18 -10.90 -9.41 6.81
C GLU A 18 -12.28 -9.40 7.41
N LYS A 19 -12.43 -10.08 8.52
CA LYS A 19 -13.70 -10.16 9.16
C LYS A 19 -14.25 -8.79 9.51
N ASN A 20 -13.45 -7.93 10.04
CA ASN A 20 -13.90 -6.62 10.46
C ASN A 20 -13.24 -5.48 9.74
N GLY A 21 -12.91 -5.68 8.52
CA GLY A 21 -12.31 -4.58 7.79
C GLY A 21 -11.42 -5.07 6.68
N TYR A 22 -10.44 -4.26 6.35
CA TYR A 22 -9.54 -4.58 5.26
C TYR A 22 -8.10 -4.30 5.64
N ILE A 23 -7.21 -5.12 5.12
CA ILE A 23 -5.79 -4.91 5.29
C ILE A 23 -5.24 -4.77 3.89
N VAL A 24 -4.32 -3.84 3.71
CA VAL A 24 -3.74 -3.60 2.42
C VAL A 24 -2.24 -3.54 2.56
N THR A 25 -1.54 -4.12 1.60
CA THR A 25 -0.09 -4.21 1.64
C THR A 25 0.48 -3.69 0.35
N ASN A 26 1.59 -2.97 0.46
CA ASN A 26 2.34 -2.56 -0.70
C ASN A 26 3.57 -3.44 -0.78
N PRO A 27 3.59 -4.43 -1.66
CA PRO A 27 4.69 -5.39 -1.67
C PRO A 27 6.01 -4.84 -2.18
N ALA A 28 6.01 -3.61 -2.67
CA ALA A 28 7.26 -3.02 -3.10
C ALA A 28 8.17 -2.69 -1.93
N PHE A 29 7.60 -2.59 -0.73
CA PHE A 29 8.39 -2.26 0.45
C PHE A 29 8.12 -3.25 1.55
N GLU A 30 9.15 -3.58 2.29
CA GLU A 30 8.98 -4.49 3.37
C GLU A 30 8.26 -3.81 4.51
N GLY A 31 7.22 -4.42 5.03
CA GLY A 31 6.51 -3.85 6.17
C GLY A 31 5.57 -2.70 5.83
N CYS A 32 5.31 -2.47 4.57
CA CYS A 32 4.45 -1.36 4.19
C CYS A 32 3.02 -1.86 4.08
N TYR A 33 2.22 -1.61 5.09
CA TYR A 33 0.83 -2.06 5.07
C TYR A 33 -0.02 -1.11 5.88
N SER A 34 -1.31 -1.21 5.71
CA SER A 34 -2.22 -0.38 6.43
C SER A 34 -3.55 -1.10 6.52
N GLN A 35 -4.55 -0.47 7.05
CA GLN A 35 -5.84 -1.09 7.21
C GLN A 35 -6.93 -0.04 7.23
N GLY A 36 -8.16 -0.46 7.14
CA GLY A 36 -9.29 0.43 7.18
C GLY A 36 -10.57 -0.35 7.34
N ASP A 37 -11.63 0.33 7.72
CA ASP A 37 -12.92 -0.31 7.89
C ASP A 37 -13.55 -0.60 6.53
N THR A 38 -13.22 0.17 5.53
CA THR A 38 -13.73 -0.04 4.19
C THR A 38 -12.55 -0.15 3.25
N ALA A 39 -12.81 -0.66 2.05
CA ALA A 39 -11.76 -0.78 1.06
C ALA A 39 -11.21 0.60 0.70
N GLU A 40 -12.09 1.58 0.57
CA GLU A 40 -11.67 2.91 0.25
C GLU A 40 -10.74 3.48 1.30
N GLU A 41 -11.11 3.27 2.54
CA GLU A 41 -10.31 3.78 3.63
C GLU A 41 -8.95 3.11 3.67
N ALA A 42 -8.93 1.79 3.49
CA ALA A 42 -7.68 1.07 3.49
C ALA A 42 -6.77 1.55 2.36
N LEU A 43 -7.35 1.78 1.18
CA LEU A 43 -6.55 2.23 0.05
C LEU A 43 -6.02 3.64 0.27
N ALA A 44 -6.80 4.49 0.88
CA ALA A 44 -6.32 5.83 1.18
C ALA A 44 -5.18 5.77 2.20
N ASN A 45 -5.33 4.88 3.18
CA ASN A 45 -4.31 4.75 4.20
C ASN A 45 -3.01 4.17 3.67
N ILE A 46 -3.08 3.21 2.74
CA ILE A 46 -1.86 2.64 2.21
C ILE A 46 -1.13 3.66 1.35
N LYS A 47 -1.86 4.60 0.77
CA LYS A 47 -1.23 5.61 -0.02
C LYS A 47 -0.32 6.45 0.88
N GLU A 48 -0.82 6.84 2.06
CA GLU A 48 -0.02 7.58 3.00
C GLU A 48 1.14 6.75 3.50
N ALA A 49 0.89 5.48 3.82
CA ALA A 49 1.95 4.62 4.30
C ALA A 49 3.03 4.44 3.24
N THR A 50 2.63 4.36 1.98
CA THR A 50 3.58 4.20 0.90
C THR A 50 4.48 5.42 0.79
N GLU A 51 3.92 6.60 1.01
CA GLU A 51 4.73 7.80 0.94
C GLU A 51 5.81 7.80 2.01
N LEU A 52 5.47 7.28 3.19
CA LEU A 52 6.46 7.18 4.24
C LEU A 52 7.50 6.12 3.89
N CYS A 53 7.09 5.01 3.32
CA CYS A 53 8.02 3.98 2.93
C CYS A 53 8.97 4.46 1.85
N LEU A 54 8.46 5.31 0.96
CA LEU A 54 9.31 5.86 -0.07
C LEU A 54 10.43 6.69 0.53
N GLU A 55 10.14 7.39 1.59
CA GLU A 55 11.15 8.19 2.22
C GLU A 55 12.26 7.34 2.81
N GLU A 56 11.90 6.13 3.20
CA GLU A 56 12.90 5.25 3.74
C GLU A 56 13.57 4.45 2.66
N ALA A 57 12.97 4.43 1.50
CA ALA A 57 13.58 3.82 0.34
C ALA A 57 14.09 2.41 0.57
N THR A 58 13.27 1.62 1.16
CA THR A 58 13.68 0.25 1.42
C THR A 58 12.89 -0.69 0.57
N ALA A 59 13.43 -1.11 -0.52
CA ALA A 59 12.72 -2.02 -1.38
C ALA A 59 12.90 -3.44 -0.90
N SER A 60 11.92 -4.26 -1.09
CA SER A 60 12.06 -5.63 -0.70
C SER A 60 11.43 -6.53 -1.73
N ARG A 61 11.51 -7.80 -1.59
CA ARG A 61 11.00 -8.66 -2.49
C ARG A 61 9.62 -8.83 -2.34
N LYS A 62 8.81 -9.07 -3.21
CA LYS A 62 7.46 -9.20 -3.10
C LYS A 62 7.02 -10.54 -2.85
N LYS A 63 5.89 -10.77 -2.30
CA LYS A 63 5.30 -12.03 -2.10
C LYS A 63 4.03 -12.13 -2.83
N THR A 64 3.58 -13.29 -3.09
CA THR A 64 2.34 -13.53 -3.83
C THR A 64 1.34 -14.19 -2.91
N PHE A 65 0.15 -13.71 -2.90
CA PHE A 65 -0.90 -14.27 -2.08
C PHE A 65 -2.10 -14.61 -2.94
N VAL A 66 -2.91 -15.49 -2.43
CA VAL A 66 -4.12 -15.87 -3.14
C VAL A 66 -5.23 -15.89 -2.11
N GLY A 67 -6.43 -16.09 -2.54
CA GLY A 67 -7.55 -16.16 -1.62
C GLY A 67 -8.37 -14.90 -1.67
N ASN A 68 -8.68 -14.32 -0.53
CA ASN A 68 -9.51 -13.13 -0.49
C ASN A 68 -8.70 -11.88 -0.74
N ILE A 69 -7.94 -11.89 -1.79
CA ILE A 69 -7.00 -10.82 -2.05
C ILE A 69 -7.26 -10.21 -3.41
N SER A 70 -7.25 -8.92 -3.46
CA SER A 70 -7.37 -8.25 -4.74
C SER A 70 -6.22 -7.29 -4.90
N LEU A 71 -5.84 -7.09 -6.15
CA LEU A 71 -4.73 -6.25 -6.47
C LEU A 71 -5.23 -4.90 -6.93
N HIS A 72 -4.67 -3.87 -6.40
CA HIS A 72 -5.07 -2.52 -6.74
C HIS A 72 -3.85 -1.68 -7.05
N LEU A 73 -4.06 -0.60 -7.74
CA LEU A 73 -2.97 0.31 -8.04
C LEU A 73 -3.21 1.59 -7.28
N ILE A 74 -2.17 2.09 -6.68
CA ILE A 74 -2.25 3.37 -6.01
C ILE A 74 -1.22 4.28 -6.62
N ASN A 75 -1.44 5.55 -6.52
CA ASN A 75 -0.55 6.54 -7.04
C ASN A 75 0.06 7.29 -5.87
N ALA A 76 1.33 7.18 -5.69
CA ALA A 76 1.95 7.82 -4.53
C ALA A 76 3.26 8.54 -4.86
#